data_da5b8620426ae5bf72c4ce0d424d2f2f
#
_entry.id   da5b8620426ae5bf72c4ce0d424d2f2f
#
_cell.length_a   1.000
_cell.length_b   1.000
_cell.length_c   1.000
_cell.angle_alpha   90.00
_cell.angle_beta   90.00
_cell.angle_gamma   90.00
#
_symmetry.space_group_name_H-M   'P 1'
#
loop_
_entity.id
_entity.type
_entity.pdbx_description
1 polymer ?
#
loop_
_entity_poly.entity_id
_entity_poly.type
_entity_poly.pdbx_seq_one_letter_code
_entity_poly.pdbx_strand_id
1 'polypeptide(L)'
;ISIGLLFGLGGDILLDIPEAYLANQFVLGLGSFLIGHLAYIRAYTTETRRLAPLGLAFAAICGGGMLAILNSSPEGLGAFFLPVAIYALVISAMLWRAVARIGAPGVPRDSALLAAGGALLFVISDAMIGINRFVQPFDAAPYAIIITYWLGQFGIAASVMRRNVSTGA
;
A
#
# COMPACT_ATOMS: atom_id res chain seq x y z
N ILE A 1 10.88 -2.40 -7.87
CA ILE A 1 9.88 -3.29 -7.24
C ILE A 1 10.54 -4.18 -6.18
N SER A 2 11.64 -4.88 -6.46
CA SER A 2 12.29 -5.81 -5.51
C SER A 2 12.59 -5.19 -4.14
N ILE A 3 13.07 -3.93 -4.11
CA ILE A 3 13.29 -3.19 -2.85
C ILE A 3 11.97 -3.07 -2.06
N GLY A 4 10.87 -2.75 -2.74
CA GLY A 4 9.57 -2.64 -2.08
C GLY A 4 9.09 -3.97 -1.48
N LEU A 5 9.31 -5.08 -2.18
CA LEU A 5 8.99 -6.43 -1.68
C LEU A 5 9.83 -6.80 -0.45
N LEU A 6 11.12 -6.46 -0.45
CA LEU A 6 12.00 -6.72 0.70
C LEU A 6 11.58 -5.92 1.94
N PHE A 7 11.24 -4.64 1.78
CA PHE A 7 10.72 -3.84 2.89
C PHE A 7 9.31 -4.24 3.30
N GLY A 8 8.49 -4.79 2.40
CA GLY A 8 7.23 -5.45 2.73
C GLY A 8 7.45 -6.63 3.68
N LEU A 9 8.35 -7.56 3.32
CA LEU A 9 8.74 -8.67 4.17
C LEU A 9 9.27 -8.19 5.55
N GLY A 10 10.08 -7.13 5.55
CA GLY A 10 10.55 -6.52 6.80
C GLY A 10 9.41 -5.98 7.66
N GLY A 11 8.39 -5.38 7.04
CA GLY A 11 7.17 -4.92 7.72
C GLY A 11 6.38 -6.08 8.33
N ASP A 12 6.20 -7.16 7.59
CA ASP A 12 5.52 -8.38 8.07
C ASP A 12 6.20 -8.93 9.32
N ILE A 13 7.53 -9.12 9.27
CA ILE A 13 8.32 -9.62 10.40
C ILE A 13 8.18 -8.70 11.61
N LEU A 14 8.27 -7.37 11.40
CA LEU A 14 8.19 -6.41 12.50
C LEU A 14 6.79 -6.36 13.13
N LEU A 15 5.72 -6.50 12.35
CA LEU A 15 4.35 -6.53 12.87
C LEU A 15 4.02 -7.82 13.61
N ASP A 16 4.69 -8.93 13.28
CA ASP A 16 4.49 -10.25 13.91
C ASP A 16 5.24 -10.40 15.25
N ILE A 17 6.25 -9.56 15.51
CA ILE A 17 6.96 -9.56 16.79
C ILE A 17 6.05 -9.02 17.89
N PRO A 18 5.79 -9.77 18.99
CA PRO A 18 4.97 -9.26 20.08
C PRO A 18 5.56 -8.00 20.71
N GLU A 19 4.71 -7.04 21.08
CA GLU A 19 5.12 -5.75 21.67
C GLU A 19 5.95 -5.91 22.95
N ALA A 20 5.77 -7.03 23.66
CA ALA A 20 6.58 -7.39 24.82
C ALA A 20 8.08 -7.58 24.50
N TYR A 21 8.43 -7.95 23.27
CA TYR A 21 9.83 -8.14 22.84
C TYR A 21 10.37 -6.95 22.06
N LEU A 22 9.51 -6.16 21.41
CA LEU A 22 9.92 -5.01 20.61
C LEU A 22 8.95 -3.85 20.84
N ALA A 23 9.33 -2.91 21.70
CA ALA A 23 8.57 -1.68 21.90
C ALA A 23 8.43 -0.92 20.56
N ASN A 24 7.25 -0.38 20.30
CA ASN A 24 6.92 0.35 19.06
C ASN A 24 6.98 -0.50 17.78
N GLN A 25 6.88 -1.84 17.88
CA GLN A 25 6.91 -2.75 16.72
C GLN A 25 5.95 -2.30 15.60
N PHE A 26 4.77 -1.79 15.96
CA PHE A 26 3.80 -1.29 14.99
C PHE A 26 4.36 -0.12 14.15
N VAL A 27 4.97 0.87 14.79
CA VAL A 27 5.55 2.03 14.10
C VAL A 27 6.75 1.62 13.25
N LEU A 28 7.55 0.67 13.70
CA LEU A 28 8.69 0.15 12.95
C LEU A 28 8.23 -0.64 11.72
N GLY A 29 7.18 -1.48 11.87
CA GLY A 29 6.56 -2.18 10.75
C GLY A 29 5.97 -1.22 9.72
N LEU A 30 5.22 -0.22 10.20
CA LEU A 30 4.68 0.85 9.37
C LEU A 30 5.79 1.61 8.60
N GLY A 31 6.92 1.89 9.27
CA GLY A 31 8.10 2.51 8.66
C GLY A 31 8.74 1.66 7.57
N SER A 32 8.82 0.35 7.78
CA SER A 32 9.32 -0.59 6.77
C SER A 32 8.42 -0.58 5.52
N PHE A 33 7.12 -0.75 5.68
CA PHE A 33 6.16 -0.66 4.57
C PHE A 33 6.23 0.69 3.86
N LEU A 34 6.36 1.80 4.61
CA LEU A 34 6.49 3.14 4.05
C LEU A 34 7.68 3.24 3.08
N ILE A 35 8.84 2.72 3.45
CA ILE A 35 10.01 2.66 2.57
C ILE A 35 9.72 1.82 1.33
N GLY A 36 9.03 0.70 1.51
CA GLY A 36 8.56 -0.14 0.41
C GLY A 36 7.66 0.62 -0.58
N HIS A 37 6.70 1.40 -0.08
CA HIS A 37 5.82 2.21 -0.91
C HIS A 37 6.57 3.33 -1.65
N LEU A 38 7.54 3.98 -1.02
CA LEU A 38 8.40 4.95 -1.68
C LEU A 38 9.18 4.33 -2.84
N ALA A 39 9.66 3.09 -2.69
CA ALA A 39 10.31 2.35 -3.76
C ALA A 39 9.33 2.04 -4.92
N TYR A 40 8.08 1.69 -4.64
CA TYR A 40 7.05 1.51 -5.66
C TYR A 40 6.69 2.82 -6.36
N ILE A 41 6.49 3.91 -5.62
CA ILE A 41 6.25 5.25 -6.18
C ILE A 41 7.37 5.63 -7.17
N ARG A 42 8.63 5.46 -6.76
CA ARG A 42 9.77 5.70 -7.63
C ARG A 42 9.70 4.86 -8.90
N ALA A 43 9.47 3.54 -8.78
CA ALA A 43 9.39 2.64 -9.92
C ALA A 43 8.30 3.06 -10.92
N TYR A 44 7.10 3.37 -10.44
CA TYR A 44 5.99 3.80 -11.30
C TYR A 44 6.20 5.18 -11.91
N THR A 45 6.85 6.09 -11.18
CA THR A 45 7.14 7.45 -11.66
C THR A 45 8.23 7.46 -12.74
N THR A 46 9.17 6.51 -12.75
CA THR A 46 10.16 6.39 -13.83
C THR A 46 9.53 5.94 -15.16
N GLU A 47 8.42 5.21 -15.11
CA GLU A 47 7.71 4.75 -16.31
C GLU A 47 6.78 5.82 -16.89
N THR A 48 6.13 6.61 -16.06
CA THR A 48 5.25 7.69 -16.50
C THR A 48 5.18 8.81 -15.48
N ARG A 49 5.16 10.05 -15.95
CA ARG A 49 4.97 11.25 -15.13
C ARG A 49 3.58 11.86 -15.29
N ARG A 50 2.63 11.12 -15.92
CA ARG A 50 1.23 11.60 -16.06
C ARG A 50 0.65 11.90 -14.68
N LEU A 51 -0.04 13.04 -14.58
CA LEU A 51 -0.70 13.42 -13.32
C LEU A 51 -1.94 12.56 -13.04
N ALA A 52 -2.66 12.10 -14.09
CA ALA A 52 -3.87 11.29 -13.94
C ALA A 52 -4.82 11.83 -12.84
N PRO A 53 -5.44 13.00 -13.03
CA PRO A 53 -6.15 13.72 -11.94
C PRO A 53 -7.28 12.90 -11.32
N LEU A 54 -8.00 12.08 -12.11
CA LEU A 54 -9.02 11.17 -11.59
C LEU A 54 -8.42 10.09 -10.68
N GLY A 55 -7.23 9.57 -11.04
CA GLY A 55 -6.51 8.62 -10.19
C GLY A 55 -6.01 9.26 -8.90
N LEU A 56 -5.58 10.52 -8.96
CA LEU A 56 -5.20 11.29 -7.79
C LEU A 56 -6.40 11.53 -6.86
N ALA A 57 -7.55 11.95 -7.41
CA ALA A 57 -8.77 12.14 -6.63
C ALA A 57 -9.24 10.84 -5.98
N PHE A 58 -9.23 9.72 -6.72
CA PHE A 58 -9.57 8.40 -6.18
C PHE A 58 -8.64 8.01 -5.01
N ALA A 59 -7.32 8.12 -5.20
CA ALA A 59 -6.35 7.78 -4.14
C ALA A 59 -6.48 8.70 -2.92
N ALA A 60 -6.76 10.00 -3.13
CA ALA A 60 -6.99 10.94 -2.03
C ALA A 60 -8.27 10.62 -1.25
N ILE A 61 -9.35 10.19 -1.93
CA ILE A 61 -10.58 9.73 -1.27
C ILE A 61 -10.31 8.45 -0.46
N CYS A 62 -9.56 7.48 -1.00
CA CYS A 62 -9.21 6.27 -0.28
C CYS A 62 -8.40 6.58 0.98
N GLY A 63 -7.32 7.35 0.87
CA GLY A 63 -6.45 7.65 2.01
C GLY A 63 -7.08 8.60 3.03
N GLY A 64 -7.73 9.68 2.54
CA GLY A 64 -8.43 10.63 3.41
C GLY A 64 -9.63 10.01 4.11
N GLY A 65 -10.42 9.22 3.39
CA GLY A 65 -11.54 8.46 3.96
C GLY A 65 -11.08 7.46 5.01
N MET A 66 -9.99 6.73 4.73
CA MET A 66 -9.40 5.82 5.71
C MET A 66 -8.94 6.56 6.97
N LEU A 67 -8.18 7.65 6.81
CA LEU A 67 -7.70 8.42 7.96
C LEU A 67 -8.86 8.98 8.80
N ALA A 68 -9.94 9.42 8.13
CA ALA A 68 -11.16 9.87 8.82
C ALA A 68 -11.83 8.74 9.61
N ILE A 69 -11.93 7.54 9.02
CA ILE A 69 -12.49 6.34 9.70
C ILE A 69 -11.62 5.98 10.91
N LEU A 70 -10.31 5.91 10.76
CA LEU A 70 -9.41 5.54 11.86
C LEU A 70 -9.42 6.56 13.00
N ASN A 71 -9.66 7.83 12.69
CA ASN A 71 -9.75 8.88 13.71
C ASN A 71 -11.17 9.09 14.26
N SER A 72 -12.16 8.33 13.80
CA SER A 72 -13.56 8.45 14.25
C SER A 72 -13.87 7.66 15.52
N SER A 73 -12.97 6.79 15.99
CA SER A 73 -13.13 6.08 17.26
C SER A 73 -13.07 7.07 18.43
N PRO A 74 -13.70 6.77 19.59
CA PRO A 74 -13.75 7.68 20.74
C PRO A 74 -12.36 8.17 21.23
N GLU A 75 -11.35 7.32 21.12
CA GLU A 75 -9.97 7.64 21.49
C GLU A 75 -9.15 8.19 20.32
N GLY A 76 -9.69 8.10 19.08
CA GLY A 76 -8.99 8.47 17.87
C GLY A 76 -7.68 7.69 17.70
N LEU A 77 -6.77 8.26 16.92
CA LEU A 77 -5.43 7.68 16.70
C LEU A 77 -4.43 8.09 17.81
N GLY A 78 -4.76 9.08 18.62
CA GLY A 78 -3.88 9.54 19.70
C GLY A 78 -2.45 9.83 19.21
N ALA A 79 -1.45 9.26 19.89
CA ALA A 79 -0.03 9.42 19.52
C ALA A 79 0.32 8.82 18.16
N PHE A 80 -0.50 7.91 17.62
CA PHE A 80 -0.30 7.31 16.30
C PHE A 80 -0.82 8.18 15.15
N PHE A 81 -1.49 9.30 15.43
CA PHE A 81 -2.06 10.15 14.36
C PHE A 81 -1.01 10.56 13.31
N LEU A 82 0.12 11.09 13.74
CA LEU A 82 1.15 11.56 12.81
C LEU A 82 1.80 10.43 12.00
N PRO A 83 2.27 9.32 12.61
CA PRO A 83 2.78 8.18 11.83
C PRO A 83 1.77 7.62 10.84
N VAL A 84 0.52 7.43 11.25
CA VAL A 84 -0.55 6.88 10.40
C VAL A 84 -0.93 7.86 9.28
N ALA A 85 -0.98 9.16 9.55
CA ALA A 85 -1.28 10.17 8.54
C ALA A 85 -0.19 10.25 7.45
N ILE A 86 1.09 10.22 7.85
CA ILE A 86 2.21 10.16 6.90
C ILE A 86 2.13 8.89 6.05
N TYR A 87 1.86 7.77 6.70
CA TYR A 87 1.70 6.48 6.02
C TYR A 87 0.54 6.49 5.01
N ALA A 88 -0.63 6.98 5.43
CA ALA A 88 -1.82 7.09 4.58
C ALA A 88 -1.55 7.98 3.34
N LEU A 89 -0.79 9.07 3.51
CA LEU A 89 -0.37 9.91 2.39
C LEU A 89 0.51 9.15 1.40
N VAL A 90 1.50 8.41 1.90
CA VAL A 90 2.47 7.71 1.04
C VAL A 90 1.82 6.52 0.32
N ILE A 91 0.98 5.72 1.01
CA ILE A 91 0.29 4.59 0.35
C ILE A 91 -0.74 5.10 -0.67
N SER A 92 -1.41 6.22 -0.42
CA SER A 92 -2.30 6.88 -1.39
C SER A 92 -1.53 7.38 -2.61
N ALA A 93 -0.34 7.97 -2.40
CA ALA A 93 0.53 8.38 -3.50
C ALA A 93 1.01 7.15 -4.32
N MET A 94 1.29 6.02 -3.69
CA MET A 94 1.62 4.78 -4.37
C MET A 94 0.46 4.28 -5.23
N LEU A 95 -0.76 4.25 -4.70
CA LEU A 95 -1.97 3.89 -5.45
C LEU A 95 -2.18 4.83 -6.65
N TRP A 96 -2.09 6.14 -6.42
CA TRP A 96 -2.18 7.14 -7.49
C TRP A 96 -1.17 6.87 -8.61
N ARG A 97 0.10 6.62 -8.27
CA ARG A 97 1.15 6.37 -9.27
C ARG A 97 0.94 5.05 -10.02
N ALA A 98 0.41 4.03 -9.35
CA ALA A 98 0.03 2.77 -10.00
C ALA A 98 -1.11 2.98 -11.01
N VAL A 99 -2.17 3.70 -10.63
CA VAL A 99 -3.31 4.04 -11.51
C VAL A 99 -2.89 4.94 -12.68
N ALA A 100 -1.96 5.87 -12.47
CA ALA A 100 -1.45 6.76 -13.52
C ALA A 100 -0.76 6.03 -14.68
N ARG A 101 -0.36 4.76 -14.49
CA ARG A 101 0.21 3.89 -15.53
C ARG A 101 -0.85 3.42 -16.54
N ILE A 102 -2.13 3.38 -16.15
CA ILE A 102 -3.22 2.91 -17.04
C ILE A 102 -3.35 3.87 -18.23
N GLY A 103 -3.15 3.33 -19.43
CA GLY A 103 -3.19 4.10 -20.67
C GLY A 103 -1.99 5.06 -20.86
N ALA A 104 -0.91 4.89 -20.10
CA ALA A 104 0.32 5.65 -20.32
C ALA A 104 1.08 5.10 -21.55
N PRO A 105 1.62 5.97 -22.43
CA PRO A 105 2.42 5.52 -23.57
C PRO A 105 3.61 4.67 -23.12
N GLY A 106 3.86 3.56 -23.82
CA GLY A 106 4.97 2.65 -23.52
C GLY A 106 4.76 1.75 -22.29
N VAL A 107 3.61 1.81 -21.62
CA VAL A 107 3.26 0.92 -20.50
C VAL A 107 2.25 -0.11 -20.96
N PRO A 108 2.57 -1.43 -20.94
CA PRO A 108 1.61 -2.48 -21.30
C PRO A 108 0.39 -2.43 -20.37
N ARG A 109 -0.80 -2.58 -20.98
CA ARG A 109 -2.08 -2.47 -20.26
C ARG A 109 -2.17 -3.47 -19.10
N ASP A 110 -1.78 -4.73 -19.33
CA ASP A 110 -1.83 -5.79 -18.32
C ASP A 110 -0.90 -5.48 -17.14
N SER A 111 0.31 -4.98 -17.43
CA SER A 111 1.24 -4.51 -16.40
C SER A 111 0.65 -3.37 -15.57
N ALA A 112 0.00 -2.40 -16.21
CA ALA A 112 -0.62 -1.28 -15.52
C ALA A 112 -1.81 -1.72 -14.65
N LEU A 113 -2.66 -2.62 -15.15
CA LEU A 113 -3.81 -3.14 -14.41
C LEU A 113 -3.39 -4.00 -13.22
N LEU A 114 -2.36 -4.86 -13.38
CA LEU A 114 -1.79 -5.65 -12.29
C LEU A 114 -1.21 -4.76 -11.19
N ALA A 115 -0.49 -3.71 -11.55
CA ALA A 115 0.05 -2.78 -10.56
C ALA A 115 -1.05 -2.00 -9.84
N ALA A 116 -2.06 -1.49 -10.57
CA ALA A 116 -3.16 -0.73 -9.97
C ALA A 116 -4.04 -1.60 -9.07
N GLY A 117 -4.40 -2.81 -9.54
CA GLY A 117 -5.15 -3.78 -8.75
C GLY A 117 -4.39 -4.25 -7.52
N GLY A 118 -3.08 -4.55 -7.67
CA GLY A 118 -2.22 -4.92 -6.56
C GLY A 118 -2.07 -3.80 -5.53
N ALA A 119 -1.88 -2.56 -5.98
CA ALA A 119 -1.82 -1.40 -5.11
C ALA A 119 -3.13 -1.15 -4.35
N LEU A 120 -4.28 -1.35 -5.01
CA LEU A 120 -5.59 -1.22 -4.37
C LEU A 120 -5.81 -2.30 -3.31
N LEU A 121 -5.49 -3.55 -3.60
CA LEU A 121 -5.58 -4.65 -2.63
C LEU A 121 -4.67 -4.41 -1.42
N PHE A 122 -3.49 -3.84 -1.65
CA PHE A 122 -2.59 -3.46 -0.56
C PHE A 122 -3.23 -2.38 0.32
N VAL A 123 -3.79 -1.31 -0.27
CA VAL A 123 -4.52 -0.27 0.48
C VAL A 123 -5.67 -0.86 1.29
N ILE A 124 -6.43 -1.82 0.73
CA ILE A 124 -7.52 -2.50 1.43
C ILE A 124 -6.99 -3.31 2.61
N SER A 125 -5.89 -4.04 2.42
CA SER A 125 -5.24 -4.80 3.51
C SER A 125 -4.84 -3.89 4.67
N ASP A 126 -4.15 -2.80 4.38
CA ASP A 126 -3.69 -1.86 5.40
C ASP A 126 -4.84 -1.13 6.08
N ALA A 127 -5.91 -0.87 5.33
CA ALA A 127 -7.15 -0.37 5.87
C ALA A 127 -7.72 -1.29 6.95
N MET A 128 -7.73 -2.60 6.67
CA MET A 128 -8.21 -3.60 7.63
C MET A 128 -7.30 -3.73 8.85
N ILE A 129 -5.98 -3.60 8.69
CA ILE A 129 -5.04 -3.52 9.84
C ILE A 129 -5.41 -2.33 10.73
N GLY A 130 -5.60 -1.15 10.13
CA GLY A 130 -5.97 0.07 10.85
C GLY A 130 -7.31 -0.06 11.57
N ILE A 131 -8.36 -0.54 10.88
CA ILE A 131 -9.69 -0.75 11.47
C ILE A 131 -9.61 -1.74 12.63
N ASN A 132 -8.96 -2.89 12.42
CA ASN A 132 -8.83 -3.93 13.43
C ASN A 132 -8.08 -3.44 14.69
N ARG A 133 -7.12 -2.52 14.53
CA ARG A 133 -6.31 -1.99 15.63
C ARG A 133 -6.94 -0.80 16.34
N PHE A 134 -7.53 0.15 15.59
CA PHE A 134 -7.90 1.47 16.12
C PHE A 134 -9.40 1.72 16.20
N VAL A 135 -10.23 0.94 15.49
CA VAL A 135 -11.67 1.18 15.46
C VAL A 135 -12.39 0.03 16.13
N GLN A 136 -12.34 -1.15 15.56
CA GLN A 136 -13.01 -2.34 16.07
C GLN A 136 -12.33 -3.61 15.58
N PRO A 137 -11.83 -4.47 16.46
CA PRO A 137 -11.37 -5.79 16.10
C PRO A 137 -12.49 -6.64 15.48
N PHE A 138 -12.15 -7.48 14.49
CA PHE A 138 -13.08 -8.41 13.86
C PHE A 138 -12.42 -9.79 13.60
N ASP A 139 -13.20 -10.87 13.78
CA ASP A 139 -12.68 -12.25 13.80
C ASP A 139 -12.00 -12.67 12.47
N ALA A 140 -12.50 -12.19 11.34
CA ALA A 140 -11.95 -12.50 10.02
C ALA A 140 -10.67 -11.70 9.68
N ALA A 141 -10.27 -10.72 10.52
CA ALA A 141 -9.15 -9.82 10.22
C ALA A 141 -7.87 -10.54 9.80
N PRO A 142 -7.36 -11.57 10.54
CA PRO A 142 -6.10 -12.21 10.18
C PRO A 142 -6.11 -12.80 8.76
N TYR A 143 -7.22 -13.43 8.37
CA TYR A 143 -7.35 -14.04 7.04
C TYR A 143 -7.57 -13.00 5.94
N ALA A 144 -8.47 -12.04 6.18
CA ALA A 144 -8.77 -11.00 5.19
C ALA A 144 -7.55 -10.13 4.89
N ILE A 145 -6.80 -9.73 5.91
CA ILE A 145 -5.57 -8.95 5.79
C ILE A 145 -4.53 -9.73 4.97
N ILE A 146 -4.20 -10.95 5.37
CA ILE A 146 -3.11 -11.71 4.73
C ILE A 146 -3.43 -12.05 3.27
N ILE A 147 -4.68 -12.43 2.96
CA ILE A 147 -5.10 -12.77 1.60
C ILE A 147 -5.02 -11.53 0.69
N THR A 148 -5.58 -10.41 1.11
CA THR A 148 -5.56 -9.17 0.30
C THR A 148 -4.14 -8.62 0.15
N TYR A 149 -3.32 -8.72 1.19
CA TYR A 149 -1.92 -8.35 1.17
C TYR A 149 -1.12 -9.18 0.15
N TRP A 150 -1.20 -10.50 0.22
CA TRP A 150 -0.44 -11.37 -0.69
C TRP A 150 -0.90 -11.22 -2.13
N LEU A 151 -2.19 -11.11 -2.38
CA LEU A 151 -2.71 -10.82 -3.72
C LEU A 151 -2.25 -9.44 -4.21
N GLY A 152 -2.19 -8.45 -3.32
CA GLY A 152 -1.65 -7.13 -3.60
C GLY A 152 -0.18 -7.18 -4.00
N GLN A 153 0.66 -7.81 -3.20
CA GLN A 153 2.09 -7.98 -3.47
C GLN A 153 2.34 -8.79 -4.75
N PHE A 154 1.56 -9.87 -4.95
CA PHE A 154 1.64 -10.66 -6.18
C PHE A 154 1.30 -9.82 -7.42
N GLY A 155 0.23 -9.03 -7.38
CA GLY A 155 -0.16 -8.14 -8.49
C GLY A 155 0.94 -7.13 -8.82
N ILE A 156 1.54 -6.49 -7.80
CA ILE A 156 2.66 -5.56 -7.94
C ILE A 156 3.88 -6.26 -8.56
N ALA A 157 4.24 -7.45 -8.07
CA ALA A 157 5.37 -8.23 -8.59
C ALA A 157 5.12 -8.70 -10.03
N ALA A 158 3.95 -9.25 -10.33
CA ALA A 158 3.57 -9.73 -11.65
C ALA A 158 3.53 -8.61 -12.70
N SER A 159 3.26 -7.37 -12.29
CA SER A 159 3.26 -6.21 -13.18
C SER A 159 4.60 -5.99 -13.89
N VAL A 160 5.71 -6.36 -13.24
CA VAL A 160 7.06 -6.24 -13.83
C VAL A 160 7.36 -7.38 -14.80
N MET A 161 6.90 -8.58 -14.49
CA MET A 161 7.11 -9.77 -15.37
C MET A 161 6.42 -9.58 -16.72
N ARG A 162 5.19 -9.07 -16.73
CA ARG A 162 4.43 -8.78 -17.96
C ARG A 162 5.06 -7.70 -18.83
N ARG A 163 5.80 -6.76 -18.23
CA ARG A 163 6.54 -5.75 -18.97
C ARG A 163 7.68 -6.36 -19.78
N ASN A 164 8.44 -7.27 -19.18
CA ASN A 164 9.61 -7.88 -19.82
C ASN A 164 9.24 -8.77 -21.03
N VAL A 165 8.07 -9.40 -21.01
CA VAL A 165 7.57 -10.22 -22.12
C VAL A 165 7.20 -9.37 -23.34
N SER A 166 6.66 -8.16 -23.15
CA SER A 166 6.24 -7.28 -24.26
C SER A 166 7.37 -6.50 -24.90
N THR A 167 8.54 -6.42 -24.28
CA THR A 167 9.74 -5.74 -24.84
C THR A 167 10.71 -6.70 -25.54
N GLY A 168 10.47 -8.00 -25.45
CA GLY A 168 11.30 -9.06 -26.05
C GLY A 168 10.71 -9.67 -27.34
N ALA A 169 9.62 -9.12 -27.87
CA ALA A 169 9.02 -9.43 -29.17
C ALA A 169 9.13 -8.23 -30.09
#